data_5c4bb85302567f7054a93a800cde6a77
#
_entry.id   5c4bb85302567f7054a93a800cde6a77
#
_cell.length_a   1.000
_cell.length_b   1.000
_cell.length_c   1.000
_cell.angle_alpha   90.00
_cell.angle_beta   90.00
_cell.angle_gamma   90.00
#
_symmetry.space_group_name_H-M   'P 1'
#
loop_
_entity.id
_entity.type
_entity.pdbx_description
1 polymer ?
#
loop_
_entity_poly.entity_id
_entity_poly.type
_entity_poly.pdbx_seq_one_letter_code
_entity_poly.pdbx_strand_id
1 'polypeptide(L)'
;MKRALEVEILGQRFTISSDADENYMLKVAGYVDGKMQELLRSAKPVAKANIGMVAALNIADEYYRLKDAHENILRRLNQLSKKLSMTLTEEG
;
A
#
# COMPACT_ATOMS: atom_id res chain seq x y z
N MET A 1 -6.50 -5.79 20.81
CA MET A 1 -6.84 -4.64 21.67
C MET A 1 -6.32 -3.36 21.03
N LYS A 2 -7.21 -2.39 20.83
CA LYS A 2 -6.81 -1.13 20.22
C LYS A 2 -6.04 -0.25 21.20
N ARG A 3 -4.99 0.38 20.72
CA ARG A 3 -4.16 1.30 21.49
C ARG A 3 -4.12 2.65 20.80
N ALA A 4 -3.97 3.71 21.58
CA ALA A 4 -3.75 5.04 21.04
C ALA A 4 -2.27 5.18 20.70
N LEU A 5 -2.00 5.45 19.42
CA LEU A 5 -0.63 5.61 18.91
C LEU A 5 -0.46 7.02 18.37
N GLU A 6 0.68 7.63 18.63
CA GLU A 6 1.01 8.95 18.12
C GLU A 6 1.87 8.80 16.87
N VAL A 7 1.45 9.46 15.79
CA VAL A 7 2.19 9.47 14.52
C VAL A 7 2.37 10.91 14.06
N GLU A 8 3.42 11.15 13.28
CA GLU A 8 3.72 12.47 12.74
C GLU A 8 3.67 12.43 11.21
N ILE A 9 2.88 13.35 10.64
CA ILE A 9 2.75 13.49 9.19
C ILE A 9 2.82 14.97 8.85
N LEU A 10 3.76 15.35 8.00
CA LEU A 10 4.03 16.74 7.61
C LEU A 10 4.23 17.66 8.81
N GLY A 11 4.95 17.17 9.81
CA GLY A 11 5.24 17.93 11.02
C GLY A 11 4.09 18.04 12.00
N GLN A 12 2.94 17.45 11.70
CA GLN A 12 1.78 17.44 12.58
C GLN A 12 1.65 16.11 13.28
N ARG A 13 1.32 16.16 14.55
CA ARG A 13 1.13 14.96 15.36
C ARG A 13 -0.34 14.58 15.40
N PHE A 14 -0.60 13.30 15.18
CA PHE A 14 -1.94 12.72 15.22
C PHE A 14 -1.96 11.55 16.18
N THR A 15 -3.04 11.45 16.95
CA THR A 15 -3.27 10.27 17.75
C THR A 15 -4.27 9.39 17.01
N ILE A 16 -3.89 8.16 16.74
CA ILE A 16 -4.75 7.21 16.05
C ILE A 16 -5.00 6.01 16.96
N SER A 17 -6.16 5.39 16.79
CA SER A 17 -6.50 4.17 17.49
C SER A 17 -6.29 2.98 16.56
N SER A 18 -5.47 2.03 16.98
CA SER A 18 -5.14 0.88 16.14
C SER A 18 -4.82 -0.33 17.01
N ASP A 19 -5.16 -1.52 16.50
CA ASP A 19 -4.76 -2.80 17.10
C ASP A 19 -3.45 -3.32 16.48
N ALA A 20 -2.94 -2.62 15.47
CA ALA A 20 -1.70 -2.99 14.82
C ALA A 20 -0.49 -2.68 15.71
N ASP A 21 0.63 -3.33 15.42
CA ASP A 21 1.88 -3.09 16.10
C ASP A 21 2.35 -1.65 15.90
N GLU A 22 2.91 -1.05 16.96
CA GLU A 22 3.37 0.34 16.90
C GLU A 22 4.42 0.56 15.81
N ASN A 23 5.40 -0.33 15.69
CA ASN A 23 6.43 -0.22 14.66
C ASN A 23 5.84 -0.28 13.26
N TYR A 24 4.85 -1.13 13.06
CA TYR A 24 4.13 -1.21 11.80
C TYR A 24 3.41 0.09 11.48
N MET A 25 2.71 0.66 12.46
CA MET A 25 1.98 1.91 12.24
C MET A 25 2.92 3.10 12.01
N LEU A 26 4.08 3.11 12.65
CA LEU A 26 5.09 4.13 12.37
C LEU A 26 5.61 4.02 10.94
N LYS A 27 5.78 2.80 10.45
CA LYS A 27 6.18 2.55 9.07
C LYS A 27 5.12 3.04 8.08
N VAL A 28 3.85 2.75 8.37
CA VAL A 28 2.72 3.19 7.53
C VAL A 28 2.65 4.72 7.51
N ALA A 29 2.74 5.36 8.67
CA ALA A 29 2.70 6.82 8.77
C ALA A 29 3.89 7.45 8.03
N GLY A 30 5.06 6.84 8.13
CA GLY A 30 6.26 7.30 7.41
C GLY A 30 6.08 7.24 5.90
N TYR A 31 5.40 6.20 5.41
CA TYR A 31 5.11 6.08 3.98
C TYR A 31 4.17 7.20 3.52
N VAL A 32 3.11 7.46 4.28
CA VAL A 32 2.16 8.53 3.97
C VAL A 32 2.87 9.89 3.99
N ASP A 33 3.66 10.14 5.04
CA ASP A 33 4.42 11.38 5.17
C ASP A 33 5.34 11.60 3.96
N GLY A 34 6.12 10.59 3.59
CA GLY A 34 7.01 10.65 2.43
C GLY A 34 6.27 10.92 1.14
N LYS A 35 5.12 10.26 0.96
CA LYS A 35 4.28 10.43 -0.23
C LYS A 35 3.75 11.87 -0.31
N MET A 36 3.28 12.41 0.80
CA MET A 36 2.76 13.77 0.85
C MET A 36 3.86 14.80 0.60
N GLN A 37 5.05 14.60 1.16
CA GLN A 37 6.19 15.49 0.92
C GLN A 37 6.59 15.49 -0.56
N GLU A 38 6.63 14.31 -1.17
CA GLU A 38 6.96 14.16 -2.58
C GLU A 38 5.96 14.90 -3.47
N LEU A 39 4.67 14.72 -3.19
CA LEU A 39 3.60 15.36 -3.95
C LEU A 39 3.59 16.88 -3.77
N LEU A 40 3.92 17.37 -2.58
CA LEU A 40 3.99 18.81 -2.31
C LEU A 40 5.05 19.51 -3.16
N ARG A 41 6.15 18.83 -3.45
CA ARG A 41 7.24 19.41 -4.24
C ARG A 41 6.85 19.71 -5.67
N SER A 42 5.97 18.93 -6.25
CA SER A 42 5.56 19.06 -7.65
C SER A 42 4.14 19.57 -7.84
N ALA A 43 3.38 19.73 -6.75
CA ALA A 43 1.97 20.07 -6.84
C ALA A 43 1.74 21.56 -7.09
N LYS A 44 0.69 21.85 -7.87
CA LYS A 44 0.18 23.21 -8.04
C LYS A 44 -0.54 23.65 -6.75
N PRO A 45 -0.72 24.98 -6.52
CA PRO A 45 -1.34 25.46 -5.29
C PRO A 45 -2.68 24.82 -4.94
N VAL A 46 -3.53 24.55 -5.94
CA VAL A 46 -4.83 23.90 -5.71
C VAL A 46 -4.66 22.49 -5.17
N ALA A 47 -3.70 21.74 -5.74
CA ALA A 47 -3.40 20.40 -5.27
C ALA A 47 -2.76 20.42 -3.88
N LYS A 48 -1.97 21.46 -3.56
CA LYS A 48 -1.37 21.60 -2.24
C LYS A 48 -2.44 21.75 -1.15
N ALA A 49 -3.53 22.45 -1.43
CA ALA A 49 -4.62 22.62 -0.49
C ALA A 49 -5.33 21.29 -0.18
N ASN A 50 -5.25 20.33 -1.11
CA ASN A 50 -5.91 19.03 -0.98
C ASN A 50 -4.89 17.87 -0.97
N ILE A 51 -3.71 18.13 -0.43
CA ILE A 51 -2.62 17.15 -0.53
C ILE A 51 -2.95 15.81 0.09
N GLY A 52 -3.72 15.79 1.16
CA GLY A 52 -4.15 14.55 1.79
C GLY A 52 -5.00 13.70 0.88
N MET A 53 -5.93 14.34 0.16
CA MET A 53 -6.78 13.67 -0.83
C MET A 53 -5.96 13.13 -1.99
N VAL A 54 -5.04 13.95 -2.50
CA VAL A 54 -4.17 13.58 -3.63
C VAL A 54 -3.29 12.39 -3.22
N ALA A 55 -2.73 12.43 -2.02
CA ALA A 55 -1.92 11.34 -1.50
C ALA A 55 -2.74 10.06 -1.34
N ALA A 56 -3.97 10.18 -0.82
CA ALA A 56 -4.86 9.03 -0.66
C ALA A 56 -5.18 8.38 -2.00
N LEU A 57 -5.49 9.16 -3.02
CA LEU A 57 -5.76 8.65 -4.36
C LEU A 57 -4.53 7.98 -4.96
N ASN A 58 -3.37 8.57 -4.76
CA ASN A 58 -2.11 8.03 -5.27
C ASN A 58 -1.79 6.69 -4.62
N ILE A 59 -1.94 6.61 -3.30
CA ILE A 59 -1.69 5.37 -2.54
C ILE A 59 -2.71 4.29 -2.91
N ALA A 60 -3.97 4.65 -3.07
CA ALA A 60 -5.00 3.71 -3.50
C ALA A 60 -4.70 3.17 -4.91
N ASP A 61 -4.23 4.02 -5.81
CA ASP A 61 -3.81 3.59 -7.14
C ASP A 61 -2.67 2.58 -7.06
N GLU A 62 -1.67 2.85 -6.24
CA GLU A 62 -0.55 1.92 -6.02
C GLU A 62 -1.06 0.57 -5.49
N TYR A 63 -2.00 0.63 -4.53
CA TYR A 63 -2.57 -0.58 -3.94
C TYR A 63 -3.25 -1.45 -5.00
N TYR A 64 -4.10 -0.85 -5.83
CA TYR A 64 -4.83 -1.61 -6.84
C TYR A 64 -3.92 -2.17 -7.93
N ARG A 65 -2.91 -1.42 -8.34
CA ARG A 65 -1.91 -1.92 -9.30
C ARG A 65 -1.14 -3.10 -8.74
N LEU A 66 -0.76 -3.02 -7.48
CA LEU A 66 -0.04 -4.08 -6.81
C LEU A 66 -0.92 -5.33 -6.64
N LYS A 67 -2.19 -5.12 -6.29
CA LYS A 67 -3.18 -6.18 -6.16
C LYS A 67 -3.37 -6.91 -7.50
N ASP A 68 -3.53 -6.16 -8.59
CA ASP A 68 -3.70 -6.72 -9.92
C ASP A 68 -2.48 -7.52 -10.35
N ALA A 69 -1.29 -7.00 -10.09
CA ALA A 69 -0.05 -7.71 -10.39
C ALA A 69 0.06 -9.01 -9.59
N HIS A 70 -0.32 -8.97 -8.33
CA HIS A 70 -0.31 -10.14 -7.46
C HIS A 70 -1.28 -11.22 -7.96
N GLU A 71 -2.49 -10.83 -8.34
CA GLU A 71 -3.49 -11.73 -8.88
C GLU A 71 -3.04 -12.36 -10.20
N ASN A 72 -2.37 -11.59 -11.05
CA ASN A 72 -1.79 -12.09 -12.30
C ASN A 72 -0.72 -13.16 -12.04
N ILE A 73 0.15 -12.90 -11.08
CA ILE A 73 1.19 -13.86 -10.70
C ILE A 73 0.56 -15.15 -10.19
N LEU A 74 -0.44 -15.04 -9.33
CA LEU A 74 -1.14 -16.23 -8.80
C LEU A 74 -1.80 -17.04 -9.90
N ARG A 75 -2.43 -16.38 -10.86
CA ARG A 75 -3.03 -17.08 -12.01
C ARG A 75 -2.00 -17.82 -12.84
N ARG A 76 -0.86 -17.18 -13.09
CA ARG A 76 0.24 -17.81 -13.85
C ARG A 76 0.81 -19.01 -13.12
N LEU A 77 1.00 -18.89 -11.82
CA LEU A 77 1.48 -20.00 -11.00
C LEU A 77 0.50 -21.16 -11.00
N ASN A 78 -0.79 -20.86 -10.88
CA ASN A 78 -1.83 -21.86 -10.91
C ASN A 78 -1.87 -22.60 -12.27
N GLN A 79 -1.76 -21.85 -13.36
CA GLN A 79 -1.69 -22.43 -14.71
C GLN A 79 -0.47 -23.32 -14.88
N LEU A 80 0.69 -22.89 -14.41
CA LEU A 80 1.92 -23.68 -14.44
C LEU A 80 1.78 -24.95 -13.62
N SER A 81 1.22 -24.84 -12.43
CA SER A 81 0.97 -25.99 -11.56
C SER A 81 0.08 -27.03 -12.23
N LYS A 82 -0.98 -26.58 -12.89
CA LYS A 82 -1.88 -27.46 -13.63
C LYS A 82 -1.17 -28.13 -14.78
N LYS A 83 -0.35 -27.39 -15.53
CA LYS A 83 0.44 -27.95 -16.64
C LYS A 83 1.41 -29.01 -16.16
N LEU A 84 2.12 -28.75 -15.08
CA LEU A 84 3.06 -29.70 -14.50
C LEU A 84 2.35 -30.95 -14.01
N SER A 85 1.22 -30.78 -13.37
CA SER A 85 0.41 -31.91 -12.88
C SER A 85 -0.07 -32.78 -14.02
N MET A 86 -0.55 -32.18 -15.12
CA MET A 86 -0.98 -32.90 -16.30
C MET A 86 0.16 -33.66 -16.95
N THR A 87 1.34 -33.02 -17.09
CA THR A 87 2.51 -33.63 -17.67
C THR A 87 2.97 -34.84 -16.85
N LEU A 88 3.01 -34.69 -15.53
CA LEU A 88 3.39 -35.77 -14.64
C LEU A 88 2.40 -36.97 -14.73
N THR A 89 1.13 -36.66 -14.86
CA THR A 89 0.08 -37.68 -15.01
C THR A 89 0.23 -38.43 -16.32
N GLU A 90 0.55 -37.72 -17.39
CA GLU A 90 0.74 -38.35 -18.70
C GLU A 90 1.96 -39.25 -18.75
N GLU A 91 3.01 -38.92 -18.02
CA GLU A 91 4.23 -39.72 -17.96
C GLU A 91 4.08 -40.96 -17.08
N GLY A 92 3.14 -40.92 -16.16
CA GLY A 92 2.83 -42.03 -15.28
C GLY A 92 1.95 -43.04 -15.98
#